data_c6da41bfce10703922430099c0f3fa97
#
_entry.id   c6da41bfce10703922430099c0f3fa97
#
_cell.length_a   1.000
_cell.length_b   1.000
_cell.length_c   1.000
_cell.angle_alpha   90.00
_cell.angle_beta   90.00
_cell.angle_gamma   90.00
#
_symmetry.space_group_name_H-M   'P 1'
#
loop_
_entity.id
_entity.type
_entity.pdbx_description
1 polymer ?
#
loop_
_entity_poly.entity_id
_entity_poly.type
_entity_poly.pdbx_seq_one_letter_code
_entity_poly.pdbx_strand_id
1 'polypeptide(L)'
;MEKTKKGVRLEHVSKIYKDPKTGKDFYAVHDTSLSIEPGSFVTLLGPSGCGKTTTLRMIAGFESPDEGEIYLGDEAINALTPNKRDTAMVFQSYALLPHYNVFDNVAYGLKLRKIPKDEIRERVMRILDLVELTGMEGRMTNQLSGGQQQRVALARALVIEP
;
A
#
# COMPACT_ATOMS: atom_id res chain seq x y z
N MET A 1 -22.55 5.50 1.85
CA MET A 1 -22.29 4.83 3.15
C MET A 1 -20.81 5.05 3.47
N GLU A 2 -20.53 5.65 4.60
CA GLU A 2 -19.15 5.81 5.08
C GLU A 2 -18.58 4.42 5.37
N LYS A 3 -17.42 4.07 4.77
CA LYS A 3 -16.76 2.81 5.04
C LYS A 3 -16.34 2.76 6.50
N THR A 4 -16.70 1.71 7.21
CA THR A 4 -16.26 1.49 8.58
C THR A 4 -14.74 1.31 8.56
N LYS A 5 -14.01 2.17 9.27
CA LYS A 5 -12.56 2.05 9.44
C LYS A 5 -12.24 0.75 10.15
N LYS A 6 -11.26 0.01 9.64
CA LYS A 6 -10.81 -1.26 10.22
C LYS A 6 -9.44 -1.07 10.87
N GLY A 7 -9.23 -1.70 12.01
CA GLY A 7 -7.91 -1.80 12.64
C GLY A 7 -7.07 -2.89 11.98
N VAL A 8 -5.78 -2.91 12.28
CA VAL A 8 -4.85 -3.97 11.86
C VAL A 8 -4.32 -4.67 13.09
N ARG A 9 -4.34 -6.01 13.11
CA ARG A 9 -3.80 -6.80 14.22
C ARG A 9 -2.90 -7.90 13.66
N LEU A 10 -1.70 -7.99 14.22
CA LEU A 10 -0.72 -9.04 13.99
C LEU A 10 -0.66 -9.91 15.24
N GLU A 11 -0.67 -11.22 15.09
CA GLU A 11 -0.56 -12.19 16.19
C GLU A 11 0.58 -13.16 15.90
N HIS A 12 1.65 -13.08 16.70
CA HIS A 12 2.82 -13.96 16.64
C HIS A 12 3.41 -14.11 15.23
N VAL A 13 3.45 -12.99 14.47
CA VAL A 13 3.86 -13.00 13.07
C VAL A 13 5.37 -13.12 12.93
N SER A 14 5.82 -14.12 12.17
CA SER A 14 7.23 -14.31 11.80
C SER A 14 7.39 -14.36 10.27
N LYS A 15 8.52 -13.84 9.79
CA LYS A 15 8.96 -13.98 8.40
C LYS A 15 10.41 -14.41 8.35
N ILE A 16 10.65 -15.54 7.69
CA ILE A 16 11.96 -16.21 7.60
C ILE A 16 12.44 -16.14 6.15
N TYR A 17 13.67 -15.73 5.94
CA TYR A 17 14.34 -15.82 4.65
C TYR A 17 15.59 -16.69 4.75
N LYS A 18 15.96 -17.31 3.64
CA LYS A 18 17.24 -18.01 3.52
C LYS A 18 18.31 -17.04 3.02
N ASP A 19 19.42 -16.97 3.75
CA ASP A 19 20.61 -16.25 3.28
C ASP A 19 21.16 -16.95 2.03
N PRO A 20 21.20 -16.28 0.88
CA PRO A 20 21.62 -16.89 -0.38
C PRO A 20 23.11 -17.32 -0.40
N LYS A 21 23.96 -16.78 0.51
CA LYS A 21 25.37 -17.09 0.59
C LYS A 21 25.65 -18.26 1.53
N THR A 22 24.96 -18.32 2.64
CA THR A 22 25.22 -19.32 3.70
C THR A 22 24.19 -20.42 3.75
N GLY A 23 23.04 -20.26 3.11
CA GLY A 23 21.89 -21.17 3.17
C GLY A 23 21.20 -21.19 4.54
N LYS A 24 21.64 -20.37 5.49
CA LYS A 24 21.04 -20.30 6.84
C LYS A 24 19.78 -19.47 6.84
N ASP A 25 18.83 -19.88 7.65
CA ASP A 25 17.62 -19.13 7.90
C ASP A 25 17.93 -17.92 8.78
N PHE A 26 17.28 -16.77 8.47
CA PHE A 26 17.27 -15.59 9.33
C PHE A 26 15.87 -15.00 9.42
N TYR A 27 15.52 -14.52 10.59
CA TYR A 27 14.26 -13.86 10.83
C TYR A 27 14.33 -12.40 10.38
N ALA A 28 13.56 -12.04 9.34
CA ALA A 28 13.34 -10.64 8.96
C ALA A 28 12.31 -9.98 9.89
N VAL A 29 11.34 -10.76 10.35
CA VAL A 29 10.39 -10.41 11.42
C VAL A 29 10.28 -11.65 12.32
N HIS A 30 10.32 -11.49 13.64
CA HIS A 30 10.30 -12.58 14.59
C HIS A 30 9.27 -12.33 15.68
N ASP A 31 8.32 -13.24 15.82
CA ASP A 31 7.27 -13.30 16.85
C ASP A 31 6.68 -11.92 17.21
N THR A 32 6.24 -11.21 16.19
CA THR A 32 5.76 -9.84 16.34
C THR A 32 4.24 -9.81 16.49
N SER A 33 3.79 -9.26 17.62
CA SER A 33 2.38 -8.98 17.89
C SER A 33 2.16 -7.48 18.00
N LEU A 34 1.17 -6.94 17.30
CA LEU A 34 0.86 -5.52 17.23
C LEU A 34 -0.64 -5.33 17.00
N SER A 35 -1.25 -4.39 17.72
CA SER A 35 -2.62 -3.94 17.46
C SER A 35 -2.63 -2.47 17.10
N ILE A 36 -3.27 -2.14 15.98
CA ILE A 36 -3.44 -0.78 15.44
C ILE A 36 -4.93 -0.49 15.39
N GLU A 37 -5.35 0.49 16.19
CA GLU A 37 -6.75 0.89 16.29
C GLU A 37 -7.26 1.55 14.98
N PRO A 38 -8.55 1.39 14.66
CA PRO A 38 -9.16 2.05 13.51
C PRO A 38 -8.93 3.57 13.53
N GLY A 39 -8.49 4.13 12.40
CA GLY A 39 -8.29 5.57 12.23
C GLY A 39 -7.06 6.15 12.95
N SER A 40 -6.23 5.32 13.58
CA SER A 40 -4.97 5.77 14.17
C SER A 40 -3.88 5.97 13.12
N PHE A 41 -2.89 6.81 13.44
CA PHE A 41 -1.65 6.96 12.70
C PHE A 41 -0.51 6.31 13.47
N VAL A 42 0.14 5.32 12.87
CA VAL A 42 1.21 4.54 13.51
C VAL A 42 2.50 4.64 12.71
N THR A 43 3.62 4.84 13.40
CA THR A 43 4.95 4.88 12.80
C THR A 43 5.80 3.71 13.27
N LEU A 44 6.38 2.95 12.33
CA LEU A 44 7.38 1.93 12.61
C LEU A 44 8.77 2.56 12.53
N LEU A 45 9.47 2.64 13.66
CA LEU A 45 10.83 3.18 13.77
C LEU A 45 11.84 2.06 13.99
N GLY A 46 13.05 2.25 13.48
CA GLY A 46 14.16 1.31 13.66
C GLY A 46 15.21 1.41 12.55
N PRO A 47 16.38 0.77 12.73
CA PRO A 47 17.46 0.78 11.75
C PRO A 47 17.08 0.09 10.45
N SER A 48 17.93 0.24 9.42
CA SER A 48 17.77 -0.50 8.17
C SER A 48 17.86 -2.00 8.43
N GLY A 49 17.00 -2.79 7.79
CA GLY A 49 16.98 -4.25 7.92
C GLY A 49 16.19 -4.79 9.14
N CYS A 50 15.60 -3.95 10.00
CA CYS A 50 14.83 -4.43 11.17
C CYS A 50 13.39 -4.88 10.84
N GLY A 51 13.06 -5.19 9.61
CA GLY A 51 11.76 -5.80 9.25
C GLY A 51 10.60 -4.85 8.95
N LYS A 52 10.74 -3.51 9.06
CA LYS A 52 9.64 -2.54 8.82
C LYS A 52 8.93 -2.74 7.48
N THR A 53 9.70 -2.76 6.41
CA THR A 53 9.16 -2.93 5.04
C THR A 53 8.56 -4.32 4.86
N THR A 54 9.16 -5.36 5.43
CA THR A 54 8.63 -6.72 5.41
C THR A 54 7.28 -6.80 6.12
N THR A 55 7.16 -6.19 7.30
CA THR A 55 5.89 -6.11 8.03
C THR A 55 4.81 -5.40 7.22
N LEU A 56 5.12 -4.23 6.64
CA LEU A 56 4.17 -3.51 5.78
C LEU A 56 3.77 -4.33 4.54
N ARG A 57 4.71 -5.05 3.91
CA ARG A 57 4.43 -5.94 2.78
C ARG A 57 3.54 -7.11 3.17
N MET A 58 3.73 -7.69 4.36
CA MET A 58 2.87 -8.75 4.87
C MET A 58 1.44 -8.25 5.11
N ILE A 59 1.27 -7.06 5.69
CA ILE A 59 -0.06 -6.44 5.85
C ILE A 59 -0.73 -6.20 4.49
N ALA A 60 0.03 -5.69 3.51
CA ALA A 60 -0.49 -5.39 2.18
C ALA A 60 -0.63 -6.63 1.27
N GLY A 61 -0.12 -7.80 1.68
CA GLY A 61 -0.23 -9.08 0.94
C GLY A 61 0.81 -9.30 -0.14
N PHE A 62 1.87 -8.49 -0.18
CA PHE A 62 3.01 -8.69 -1.09
C PHE A 62 4.03 -9.70 -0.55
N GLU A 63 3.90 -10.06 0.71
CA GLU A 63 4.62 -11.14 1.39
C GLU A 63 3.63 -11.94 2.23
N SER A 64 3.88 -13.24 2.39
CA SER A 64 3.12 -14.08 3.32
C SER A 64 3.95 -14.30 4.58
N PRO A 65 3.37 -14.22 5.76
CA PRO A 65 4.04 -14.66 6.97
C PRO A 65 4.29 -16.16 6.90
N ASP A 66 5.37 -16.61 7.56
CA ASP A 66 5.67 -18.05 7.70
C ASP A 66 5.00 -18.61 8.98
N GLU A 67 4.76 -17.73 9.98
CA GLU A 67 4.07 -18.05 11.22
C GLU A 67 3.15 -16.89 11.62
N GLY A 68 2.12 -17.20 12.40
CA GLY A 68 1.18 -16.23 12.93
C GLY A 68 0.12 -15.76 11.94
N GLU A 69 -0.71 -14.84 12.39
CA GLU A 69 -1.86 -14.36 11.62
C GLU A 69 -1.95 -12.82 11.59
N ILE A 70 -2.47 -12.31 10.49
CA ILE A 70 -2.72 -10.89 10.25
C ILE A 70 -4.21 -10.69 10.02
N TYR A 71 -4.78 -9.74 10.74
CA TYR A 71 -6.19 -9.38 10.66
C TYR A 71 -6.39 -7.95 10.18
N LEU A 72 -7.45 -7.75 9.41
CA LEU A 72 -7.99 -6.43 9.07
C LEU A 72 -9.43 -6.35 9.62
N GLY A 73 -9.60 -5.62 10.71
CA GLY A 73 -10.77 -5.77 11.58
C GLY A 73 -10.80 -7.18 12.17
N ASP A 74 -11.93 -7.89 11.97
CA ASP A 74 -12.10 -9.27 12.45
C ASP A 74 -11.75 -10.33 11.39
N GLU A 75 -11.34 -9.93 10.19
CA GLU A 75 -11.05 -10.82 9.07
C GLU A 75 -9.57 -11.18 9.03
N ALA A 76 -9.25 -12.49 9.07
CA ALA A 76 -7.90 -12.98 8.81
C ALA A 76 -7.56 -12.85 7.32
N ILE A 77 -6.46 -12.14 7.00
CA ILE A 77 -6.12 -11.77 5.62
C ILE A 77 -4.93 -12.52 5.04
N ASN A 78 -4.35 -13.49 5.75
CA ASN A 78 -3.16 -14.23 5.28
C ASN A 78 -3.36 -14.88 3.91
N ALA A 79 -4.54 -15.50 3.69
CA ALA A 79 -4.87 -16.18 2.44
C ALA A 79 -5.32 -15.24 1.30
N LEU A 80 -5.52 -13.94 1.60
CA LEU A 80 -5.98 -12.99 0.61
C LEU A 80 -4.81 -12.43 -0.21
N THR A 81 -4.98 -12.43 -1.53
CA THR A 81 -4.05 -11.74 -2.44
C THR A 81 -4.16 -10.20 -2.29
N PRO A 82 -3.12 -9.41 -2.65
CA PRO A 82 -3.12 -7.96 -2.45
C PRO A 82 -4.33 -7.22 -3.01
N ASN A 83 -4.83 -7.65 -4.17
CA ASN A 83 -5.98 -7.04 -4.84
C ASN A 83 -7.33 -7.34 -4.15
N LYS A 84 -7.37 -8.30 -3.21
CA LYS A 84 -8.55 -8.64 -2.41
C LYS A 84 -8.51 -8.04 -1.00
N ARG A 85 -7.38 -7.46 -0.60
CA ARG A 85 -7.25 -6.76 0.68
C ARG A 85 -7.73 -5.31 0.54
N ASP A 86 -8.43 -4.83 1.54
CA ASP A 86 -8.87 -3.42 1.60
C ASP A 86 -7.73 -2.56 2.16
N THR A 87 -6.58 -2.63 1.50
CA THR A 87 -5.35 -1.93 1.86
C THR A 87 -4.75 -1.25 0.62
N ALA A 88 -3.98 -0.19 0.83
CA ALA A 88 -3.16 0.42 -0.20
C ALA A 88 -1.74 0.63 0.32
N MET A 89 -0.75 0.44 -0.54
CA MET A 89 0.65 0.62 -0.21
C MET A 89 1.33 1.59 -1.17
N VAL A 90 2.07 2.56 -0.62
CA VAL A 90 2.98 3.42 -1.37
C VAL A 90 4.39 2.85 -1.24
N PHE A 91 4.99 2.45 -2.36
CA PHE A 91 6.35 1.89 -2.38
C PHE A 91 7.40 3.00 -2.33
N GLN A 92 8.57 2.69 -1.79
CA GLN A 92 9.71 3.62 -1.73
C GLN A 92 10.15 4.12 -3.12
N SER A 93 10.06 3.27 -4.16
CA SER A 93 10.34 3.61 -5.55
C SER A 93 9.14 4.25 -6.28
N TYR A 94 8.05 4.58 -5.54
CA TYR A 94 6.78 5.07 -6.05
C TYR A 94 6.04 4.10 -6.98
N ALA A 95 6.72 3.20 -7.68
CA ALA A 95 6.18 2.19 -8.60
C ALA A 95 5.14 2.77 -9.58
N LEU A 96 5.40 3.96 -10.13
CA LEU A 96 4.53 4.58 -11.12
C LEU A 96 4.58 3.80 -12.43
N LEU A 97 3.45 3.74 -13.12
CA LEU A 97 3.33 3.13 -14.44
C LEU A 97 3.96 4.06 -15.50
N PRO A 98 5.10 3.71 -16.12
CA PRO A 98 5.89 4.66 -16.90
C PRO A 98 5.21 5.08 -18.21
N HIS A 99 4.28 4.26 -18.73
CA HIS A 99 3.57 4.53 -19.99
C HIS A 99 2.22 5.23 -19.78
N TYR A 100 1.91 5.62 -18.54
CA TYR A 100 0.70 6.32 -18.17
C TYR A 100 1.03 7.75 -17.74
N ASN A 101 0.12 8.68 -18.08
CA ASN A 101 0.14 10.03 -17.52
C ASN A 101 -0.30 10.02 -16.05
N VAL A 102 -0.31 11.19 -15.41
CA VAL A 102 -0.73 11.37 -14.02
C VAL A 102 -2.16 10.86 -13.80
N PHE A 103 -3.11 11.30 -14.64
CA PHE A 103 -4.49 10.88 -14.54
C PHE A 103 -4.65 9.37 -14.61
N ASP A 104 -4.02 8.73 -15.60
CA ASP A 104 -4.13 7.29 -15.82
C ASP A 104 -3.46 6.46 -14.71
N ASN A 105 -2.34 6.95 -14.15
CA ASN A 105 -1.72 6.35 -12.98
C ASN A 105 -2.68 6.33 -11.78
N VAL A 106 -3.32 7.47 -11.47
CA VAL A 106 -4.26 7.56 -10.36
C VAL A 106 -5.53 6.76 -10.63
N ALA A 107 -6.07 6.84 -11.85
CA ALA A 107 -7.29 6.14 -12.25
C ALA A 107 -7.14 4.60 -12.31
N TYR A 108 -5.92 4.07 -12.31
CA TYR A 108 -5.66 2.67 -12.62
C TYR A 108 -6.46 1.69 -11.74
N GLY A 109 -6.42 1.88 -10.43
CA GLY A 109 -7.16 1.03 -9.49
C GLY A 109 -8.68 1.09 -9.67
N LEU A 110 -9.22 2.27 -10.00
CA LEU A 110 -10.66 2.44 -10.27
C LEU A 110 -11.08 1.75 -11.57
N LYS A 111 -10.23 1.82 -12.61
CA LYS A 111 -10.47 1.11 -13.88
C LYS A 111 -10.53 -0.40 -13.68
N LEU A 112 -9.62 -0.98 -12.88
CA LEU A 112 -9.64 -2.40 -12.54
C LEU A 112 -10.90 -2.82 -11.77
N ARG A 113 -11.45 -1.92 -10.95
CA ARG A 113 -12.72 -2.12 -10.23
C ARG A 113 -13.95 -1.87 -11.11
N LYS A 114 -13.77 -1.57 -12.40
CA LYS A 114 -14.84 -1.29 -13.39
C LYS A 114 -15.76 -0.14 -12.99
N ILE A 115 -15.23 0.87 -12.30
CA ILE A 115 -15.96 2.08 -11.94
C ILE A 115 -16.33 2.87 -13.23
N PRO A 116 -17.52 3.51 -13.30
CA PRO A 116 -17.93 4.32 -14.45
C PRO A 116 -16.94 5.47 -14.74
N LYS A 117 -16.77 5.82 -16.04
CA LYS A 117 -15.78 6.82 -16.46
C LYS A 117 -15.97 8.20 -15.82
N ASP A 118 -17.22 8.63 -15.69
CA ASP A 118 -17.54 9.94 -15.12
C ASP A 118 -17.16 9.98 -13.64
N GLU A 119 -17.46 8.93 -12.90
CA GLU A 119 -17.09 8.79 -11.49
C GLU A 119 -15.55 8.68 -11.31
N ILE A 120 -14.86 7.97 -12.20
CA ILE A 120 -13.38 7.94 -12.22
C ILE A 120 -12.83 9.36 -12.35
N ARG A 121 -13.36 10.15 -13.30
CA ARG A 121 -12.90 11.51 -13.53
C ARG A 121 -13.09 12.37 -12.29
N GLU A 122 -14.26 12.34 -11.69
CA GLU A 122 -14.57 13.10 -10.48
C GLU A 122 -13.64 12.75 -9.33
N ARG A 123 -13.50 11.45 -9.01
CA ARG A 123 -12.64 10.96 -7.92
C ARG A 123 -11.17 11.32 -8.16
N VAL A 124 -10.65 11.13 -9.37
CA VAL A 124 -9.26 11.44 -9.71
C VAL A 124 -9.00 12.93 -9.57
N MET A 125 -9.87 13.81 -10.10
CA MET A 125 -9.68 15.26 -10.01
C MET A 125 -9.70 15.72 -8.55
N ARG A 126 -10.63 15.23 -7.73
CA ARG A 126 -10.68 15.53 -6.30
C ARG A 126 -9.40 15.11 -5.55
N ILE A 127 -8.85 13.94 -5.86
CA ILE A 127 -7.62 13.48 -5.21
C ILE A 127 -6.40 14.25 -5.72
N LEU A 128 -6.34 14.61 -7.00
CA LEU A 128 -5.24 15.43 -7.54
C LEU A 128 -5.24 16.82 -6.93
N ASP A 129 -6.40 17.40 -6.66
CA ASP A 129 -6.50 18.65 -5.92
C ASP A 129 -5.98 18.51 -4.49
N LEU A 130 -6.38 17.46 -3.77
CA LEU A 130 -5.94 17.18 -2.40
C LEU A 130 -4.41 17.05 -2.29
N VAL A 131 -3.74 16.49 -3.31
CA VAL A 131 -2.28 16.33 -3.33
C VAL A 131 -1.56 17.46 -4.08
N GLU A 132 -2.24 18.57 -4.39
CA GLU A 132 -1.68 19.75 -5.07
C GLU A 132 -1.04 19.44 -6.44
N LEU A 133 -1.71 18.64 -7.25
CA LEU A 133 -1.28 18.29 -8.62
C LEU A 133 -2.31 18.70 -9.69
N THR A 134 -3.24 19.59 -9.36
CA THR A 134 -4.21 20.16 -10.32
C THR A 134 -3.50 20.79 -11.51
N GLY A 135 -3.97 20.52 -12.73
CA GLY A 135 -3.35 20.98 -13.99
C GLY A 135 -2.17 20.13 -14.47
N MET A 136 -1.88 19.02 -13.79
CA MET A 136 -0.80 18.10 -14.18
C MET A 136 -1.32 16.75 -14.74
N GLU A 137 -2.62 16.62 -14.91
CA GLU A 137 -3.31 15.36 -15.27
C GLU A 137 -2.73 14.68 -16.51
N GLY A 138 -2.39 15.49 -17.52
CA GLY A 138 -1.84 15.01 -18.80
C GLY A 138 -0.34 14.75 -18.81
N ARG A 139 0.41 15.15 -17.77
CA ARG A 139 1.87 14.97 -17.72
C ARG A 139 2.25 13.51 -17.60
N MET A 140 3.32 13.13 -18.30
CA MET A 140 3.93 11.82 -18.16
C MET A 140 4.80 11.76 -16.90
N THR A 141 5.00 10.57 -16.34
CA THR A 141 5.75 10.38 -15.09
C THR A 141 7.19 10.88 -15.14
N ASN A 142 7.84 10.81 -16.31
CA ASN A 142 9.20 11.31 -16.53
C ASN A 142 9.31 12.85 -16.61
N GLN A 143 8.18 13.56 -16.68
CA GLN A 143 8.10 15.02 -16.68
C GLN A 143 7.90 15.60 -15.26
N LEU A 144 7.88 14.73 -14.25
CA LEU A 144 7.62 15.08 -12.86
C LEU A 144 8.89 15.08 -12.02
N SER A 145 8.99 16.02 -11.09
CA SER A 145 9.99 15.94 -10.03
C SER A 145 9.74 14.75 -9.10
N GLY A 146 10.75 14.30 -8.34
CA GLY A 146 10.59 13.18 -7.39
C GLY A 146 9.46 13.40 -6.38
N GLY A 147 9.33 14.62 -5.84
CA GLY A 147 8.22 14.96 -4.94
C GLY A 147 6.84 14.92 -5.62
N GLN A 148 6.74 15.30 -6.90
CA GLN A 148 5.52 15.17 -7.68
C GLN A 148 5.18 13.69 -7.95
N GLN A 149 6.18 12.88 -8.29
CA GLN A 149 6.01 11.43 -8.45
C GLN A 149 5.51 10.77 -7.17
N GLN A 150 6.05 11.15 -6.02
CA GLN A 150 5.60 10.68 -4.71
C GLN A 150 4.13 11.03 -4.46
N ARG A 151 3.72 12.27 -4.77
CA ARG A 151 2.33 12.71 -4.62
C ARG A 151 1.38 11.98 -5.58
N VAL A 152 1.81 11.65 -6.81
CA VAL A 152 1.02 10.78 -7.71
C VAL A 152 0.85 9.38 -7.14
N ALA A 153 1.90 8.79 -6.56
CA ALA A 153 1.81 7.47 -5.90
C ALA A 153 0.87 7.49 -4.70
N LEU A 154 0.90 8.57 -3.91
CA LEU A 154 -0.03 8.79 -2.80
C LEU A 154 -1.48 8.93 -3.30
N ALA A 155 -1.70 9.74 -4.33
CA ALA A 155 -3.01 9.93 -4.95
C ALA A 155 -3.59 8.59 -5.47
N ARG A 156 -2.75 7.77 -6.12
CA ARG A 156 -3.14 6.43 -6.59
C ARG A 156 -3.55 5.50 -5.45
N ALA A 157 -2.91 5.62 -4.30
CA ALA A 157 -3.27 4.83 -3.11
C ALA A 157 -4.57 5.32 -2.47
N LEU A 158 -4.79 6.63 -2.40
CA LEU A 158 -5.95 7.22 -1.73
C LEU A 158 -7.25 7.14 -2.55
N VAL A 159 -7.16 7.19 -3.89
CA VAL A 159 -8.35 7.27 -4.77
C VAL A 159 -9.27 6.04 -4.67
N ILE A 160 -8.74 4.91 -4.25
CA ILE A 160 -9.49 3.67 -4.06
C ILE A 160 -10.19 3.58 -2.69
N GLU A 161 -9.96 4.56 -1.82
CA GLU A 161 -10.53 4.66 -0.47
C GLU A 161 -10.34 3.34 0.31
N PRO A 162 -9.07 2.96 0.59
CA PRO A 162 -8.76 1.69 1.24
C PRO A 162 -9.22 1.65 2.69
#